data_220992cc075cb32c7878dff7401adbce
#
_entry.id   220992cc075cb32c7878dff7401adbce
#
_cell.length_a   1.000
_cell.length_b   1.000
_cell.length_c   1.000
_cell.angle_alpha   90.00
_cell.angle_beta   90.00
_cell.angle_gamma   90.00
#
_symmetry.space_group_name_H-M   'P 1'
#
loop_
_entity.id
_entity.type
_entity.pdbx_description
1 polymer ?
#
loop_
_entity_poly.entity_id
_entity_poly.type
_entity_poly.pdbx_seq_one_letter_code
_entity_poly.pdbx_strand_id
1 'polypeptide(L)'
;MTTATPASAPRPTLLTKGRNVIAVASGKGGVGKTWFSITLSHALARAGRKTLLFDGDLGLANVDIQLGLTPDRDLGGVITGRIGLTQAAARYDEGGFDIIVGRSGTGSLATLPAQRLAQLGGEIVEVAKQYDKVVLDLGAGLDRTVRVLAAAAGTTLVITTPEPTALTDAYAYIKVTNADEPAADLRVIVNMAGSLAEGQRTYQTLLKACQGFLKISPPLAGVVRRDKKVADSIRKQSPLLTLFPTSEAAQDIEGVVDRLLET
;
A
#
# COMPACT_ATOMS: atom_id res chain seq x y z
N MET A 1 -44.02 20.92 -24.48
CA MET A 1 -43.14 20.87 -23.28
C MET A 1 -42.15 19.73 -23.47
N THR A 2 -40.96 20.07 -23.91
CA THR A 2 -39.89 19.09 -24.22
C THR A 2 -39.07 18.87 -22.96
N THR A 3 -39.17 17.67 -22.36
CA THR A 3 -38.39 17.29 -21.18
C THR A 3 -36.96 17.00 -21.63
N ALA A 4 -36.01 17.85 -21.25
CA ALA A 4 -34.60 17.62 -21.46
C ALA A 4 -34.13 16.51 -20.51
N THR A 5 -33.61 15.43 -21.07
CA THR A 5 -32.91 14.35 -20.31
C THR A 5 -31.64 14.93 -19.70
N PRO A 6 -31.38 14.74 -18.39
CA PRO A 6 -30.13 15.22 -17.79
C PRO A 6 -28.96 14.50 -18.41
N ALA A 7 -27.96 15.25 -18.89
CA ALA A 7 -26.70 14.72 -19.40
C ALA A 7 -26.00 13.90 -18.29
N SER A 8 -25.67 12.66 -18.62
CA SER A 8 -24.90 11.79 -17.70
C SER A 8 -23.55 12.43 -17.43
N ALA A 9 -23.17 12.52 -16.16
CA ALA A 9 -21.85 12.98 -15.75
C ALA A 9 -20.76 12.16 -16.48
N PRO A 10 -19.66 12.77 -16.94
CA PRO A 10 -18.59 12.05 -17.63
C PRO A 10 -18.05 10.95 -16.71
N ARG A 11 -17.99 9.72 -17.23
CA ARG A 11 -17.35 8.60 -16.53
C ARG A 11 -15.90 8.99 -16.30
N PRO A 12 -15.33 8.77 -15.09
CA PRO A 12 -13.94 9.03 -14.83
C PRO A 12 -13.09 8.21 -15.82
N THR A 13 -12.16 8.88 -16.50
CA THR A 13 -11.19 8.24 -17.37
C THR A 13 -10.46 7.17 -16.55
N LEU A 14 -10.56 5.92 -16.94
CA LEU A 14 -9.86 4.81 -16.27
C LEU A 14 -8.35 5.13 -16.29
N LEU A 15 -7.76 5.31 -15.12
CA LEU A 15 -6.33 5.47 -15.00
C LEU A 15 -5.65 4.21 -15.55
N THR A 16 -4.63 4.40 -16.38
CA THR A 16 -3.80 3.28 -16.84
C THR A 16 -3.11 2.70 -15.60
N LYS A 17 -3.30 1.41 -15.34
CA LYS A 17 -2.66 0.75 -14.17
C LYS A 17 -1.21 0.42 -14.44
N GLY A 18 -0.35 0.62 -13.46
CA GLY A 18 1.01 0.06 -13.45
C GLY A 18 0.97 -1.39 -13.02
N ARG A 19 1.22 -2.33 -13.93
CA ARG A 19 1.21 -3.79 -13.62
C ARG A 19 2.21 -4.17 -12.53
N ASN A 20 3.31 -3.43 -12.41
CA ASN A 20 4.36 -3.61 -11.42
C ASN A 20 4.15 -2.74 -10.17
N VAL A 21 3.01 -2.05 -10.06
CA VAL A 21 2.65 -1.23 -8.89
C VAL A 21 1.80 -2.07 -7.94
N ILE A 22 2.23 -2.14 -6.68
CA ILE A 22 1.58 -2.87 -5.58
C ILE A 22 1.13 -1.83 -4.56
N ALA A 23 -0.18 -1.67 -4.39
CA ALA A 23 -0.72 -0.84 -3.32
C ALA A 23 -0.84 -1.65 -2.02
N VAL A 24 -0.46 -1.05 -0.90
CA VAL A 24 -0.65 -1.58 0.45
C VAL A 24 -1.72 -0.73 1.12
N ALA A 25 -2.87 -1.32 1.38
CA ALA A 25 -4.07 -0.63 1.87
C ALA A 25 -4.69 -1.35 3.06
N SER A 26 -5.51 -0.64 3.83
CA SER A 26 -6.33 -1.24 4.89
C SER A 26 -7.54 -0.37 5.19
N GLY A 27 -8.63 -0.97 5.66
CA GLY A 27 -9.79 -0.23 6.14
C GLY A 27 -9.57 0.47 7.49
N LYS A 28 -8.52 0.10 8.26
CA LYS A 28 -8.26 0.58 9.63
C LYS A 28 -6.82 1.02 9.81
N GLY A 29 -6.60 2.06 10.64
CA GLY A 29 -5.28 2.48 11.11
C GLY A 29 -4.67 1.48 12.10
N GLY A 30 -3.33 1.50 12.24
CA GLY A 30 -2.62 0.69 13.24
C GLY A 30 -2.42 -0.79 12.89
N VAL A 31 -2.83 -1.26 11.71
CA VAL A 31 -2.63 -2.66 11.27
C VAL A 31 -1.23 -2.95 10.75
N GLY A 32 -0.32 -1.96 10.76
CA GLY A 32 1.10 -2.13 10.40
C GLY A 32 1.43 -1.95 8.92
N LYS A 33 0.62 -1.22 8.13
CA LYS A 33 0.86 -1.00 6.71
C LYS A 33 2.25 -0.45 6.40
N THR A 34 2.61 0.69 6.98
CA THR A 34 3.89 1.38 6.70
C THR A 34 5.09 0.49 6.97
N TRP A 35 5.12 -0.18 8.14
CA TRP A 35 6.17 -1.14 8.42
C TRP A 35 6.20 -2.29 7.39
N PHE A 36 5.02 -2.81 7.02
CA PHE A 36 4.89 -3.86 6.01
C PHE A 36 5.41 -3.38 4.65
N SER A 37 5.05 -2.17 4.21
CA SER A 37 5.47 -1.57 2.94
C SER A 37 6.98 -1.39 2.87
N ILE A 38 7.60 -0.90 3.95
CA ILE A 38 9.06 -0.76 4.09
C ILE A 38 9.73 -2.14 3.98
N THR A 39 9.25 -3.12 4.77
CA THR A 39 9.86 -4.45 4.82
C THR A 39 9.67 -5.22 3.52
N LEU A 40 8.50 -5.08 2.86
CA LEU A 40 8.22 -5.64 1.54
C LEU A 40 9.17 -5.05 0.48
N SER A 41 9.36 -3.72 0.48
CA SER A 41 10.26 -3.04 -0.46
C SER A 41 11.71 -3.51 -0.28
N HIS A 42 12.16 -3.67 0.97
CA HIS A 42 13.48 -4.21 1.27
C HIS A 42 13.63 -5.67 0.82
N ALA A 43 12.63 -6.53 1.09
CA ALA A 43 12.66 -7.92 0.66
C ALA A 43 12.67 -8.06 -0.88
N LEU A 44 11.89 -7.23 -1.61
CA LEU A 44 11.92 -7.17 -3.06
C LEU A 44 13.30 -6.74 -3.58
N ALA A 45 13.93 -5.74 -2.95
CA ALA A 45 15.28 -5.31 -3.32
C ALA A 45 16.31 -6.43 -3.08
N ARG A 46 16.22 -7.16 -1.94
CA ARG A 46 17.07 -8.34 -1.66
C ARG A 46 16.85 -9.48 -2.67
N ALA A 47 15.64 -9.61 -3.21
CA ALA A 47 15.33 -10.53 -4.31
C ALA A 47 15.79 -10.02 -5.69
N GLY A 48 16.63 -8.98 -5.75
CA GLY A 48 17.22 -8.45 -6.97
C GLY A 48 16.27 -7.57 -7.80
N ARG A 49 15.16 -7.12 -7.24
CA ARG A 49 14.20 -6.23 -7.94
C ARG A 49 14.53 -4.78 -7.69
N LYS A 50 14.70 -3.99 -8.75
CA LYS A 50 14.79 -2.53 -8.64
C LYS A 50 13.46 -2.01 -8.11
N THR A 51 13.43 -1.57 -6.85
CA THR A 51 12.21 -1.27 -6.11
C THR A 51 12.13 0.20 -5.74
N LEU A 52 10.92 0.78 -5.85
CA LEU A 52 10.57 2.09 -5.33
C LEU A 52 9.50 1.93 -4.24
N LEU A 53 9.73 2.53 -3.08
CA LEU A 53 8.70 2.74 -2.05
C LEU A 53 8.15 4.16 -2.18
N PHE A 54 6.84 4.29 -2.29
CA PHE A 54 6.15 5.58 -2.35
C PHE A 54 5.26 5.74 -1.11
N ASP A 55 5.53 6.76 -0.29
CA ASP A 55 4.68 7.12 0.84
C ASP A 55 3.46 7.89 0.34
N GLY A 56 2.35 7.17 0.20
CA GLY A 56 1.06 7.69 -0.28
C GLY A 56 0.09 8.07 0.83
N ASP A 57 0.49 8.03 2.11
CA ASP A 57 -0.30 8.59 3.21
C ASP A 57 -0.14 10.10 3.24
N LEU A 58 -0.91 10.78 2.38
CA LEU A 58 -0.80 12.23 2.19
C LEU A 58 -1.20 13.05 3.43
N GLY A 59 -1.81 12.41 4.42
CA GLY A 59 -2.24 13.07 5.67
C GLY A 59 -1.26 12.87 6.83
N LEU A 60 -0.75 11.65 6.97
CA LEU A 60 0.06 11.20 8.10
C LEU A 60 1.24 10.36 7.63
N ALA A 61 2.04 10.89 6.70
CA ALA A 61 3.26 10.24 6.24
C ALA A 61 4.13 9.78 7.43
N ASN A 62 4.61 8.55 7.38
CA ASN A 62 5.33 7.91 8.48
C ASN A 62 6.57 7.12 8.05
N VAL A 63 6.83 6.99 6.76
CA VAL A 63 7.96 6.22 6.26
C VAL A 63 9.27 6.88 6.66
N ASP A 64 9.37 8.20 6.52
CA ASP A 64 10.53 9.01 6.95
C ASP A 64 10.82 8.82 8.46
N ILE A 65 9.78 8.83 9.30
CA ILE A 65 9.90 8.65 10.75
C ILE A 65 10.41 7.25 11.08
N GLN A 66 9.85 6.20 10.45
CA GLN A 66 10.23 4.82 10.74
C GLN A 66 11.65 4.47 10.27
N LEU A 67 12.18 5.19 9.28
CA LEU A 67 13.53 5.00 8.75
C LEU A 67 14.54 6.05 9.23
N GLY A 68 14.12 7.02 10.06
CA GLY A 68 14.99 8.08 10.56
C GLY A 68 15.51 9.00 9.44
N LEU A 69 14.72 9.19 8.36
CA LEU A 69 15.13 9.98 7.20
C LEU A 69 14.73 11.44 7.37
N THR A 70 15.62 12.33 6.88
CA THR A 70 15.34 13.76 6.75
C THR A 70 15.60 14.15 5.29
N PRO A 71 14.68 13.86 4.37
CA PRO A 71 14.90 14.07 2.95
C PRO A 71 14.84 15.55 2.56
N ASP A 72 15.75 15.97 1.68
CA ASP A 72 15.76 17.32 1.08
C ASP A 72 14.63 17.49 0.05
N ARG A 73 14.14 16.39 -0.52
CA ARG A 73 13.07 16.33 -1.51
C ARG A 73 11.97 15.39 -1.03
N ASP A 74 10.75 15.86 -1.15
CA ASP A 74 9.57 15.17 -0.66
C ASP A 74 8.37 15.31 -1.63
N LEU A 75 7.30 14.59 -1.36
CA LEU A 75 6.07 14.66 -2.13
C LEU A 75 5.43 16.07 -2.09
N GLY A 76 5.66 16.87 -1.04
CA GLY A 76 5.20 18.24 -0.97
C GLY A 76 5.80 19.11 -2.07
N GLY A 77 7.08 18.90 -2.41
CA GLY A 77 7.75 19.55 -3.55
C GLY A 77 7.11 19.16 -4.90
N VAL A 78 6.70 17.92 -5.05
CA VAL A 78 6.01 17.43 -6.26
C VAL A 78 4.61 18.04 -6.38
N ILE A 79 3.85 18.05 -5.29
CA ILE A 79 2.48 18.54 -5.28
C ILE A 79 2.42 20.04 -5.58
N THR A 80 3.41 20.81 -5.08
CA THR A 80 3.54 22.24 -5.37
C THR A 80 4.16 22.55 -6.74
N GLY A 81 4.52 21.52 -7.52
CA GLY A 81 5.11 21.68 -8.86
C GLY A 81 6.55 22.19 -8.86
N ARG A 82 7.25 22.20 -7.70
CA ARG A 82 8.66 22.63 -7.60
C ARG A 82 9.61 21.62 -8.21
N ILE A 83 9.27 20.32 -8.12
CA ILE A 83 10.07 19.21 -8.67
C ILE A 83 9.13 18.18 -9.30
N GLY A 84 9.63 17.39 -10.25
CA GLY A 84 8.91 16.24 -10.80
C GLY A 84 9.01 15.03 -9.88
N LEU A 85 8.07 14.08 -10.05
CA LEU A 85 7.99 12.87 -9.19
C LEU A 85 9.29 12.05 -9.24
N THR A 86 9.90 11.88 -10.41
CA THR A 86 11.19 11.19 -10.56
C THR A 86 12.31 11.88 -9.79
N GLN A 87 12.28 13.21 -9.70
CA GLN A 87 13.30 13.97 -8.96
C GLN A 87 13.15 13.88 -7.44
N ALA A 88 11.96 13.49 -6.97
CA ALA A 88 11.69 13.28 -5.55
C ALA A 88 12.19 11.92 -5.05
N ALA A 89 12.48 10.98 -5.97
CA ALA A 89 13.03 9.69 -5.60
C ALA A 89 14.46 9.85 -5.06
N ALA A 90 14.71 9.28 -3.88
CA ALA A 90 16.01 9.26 -3.22
C ALA A 90 16.42 7.81 -2.96
N ARG A 91 17.72 7.53 -3.03
CA ARG A 91 18.25 6.20 -2.69
C ARG A 91 18.24 5.99 -1.20
N TYR A 92 17.69 4.86 -0.74
CA TYR A 92 17.81 4.36 0.62
C TYR A 92 18.77 3.16 0.64
N ASP A 93 20.06 3.44 0.92
CA ASP A 93 21.15 2.48 0.77
C ASP A 93 21.03 1.28 1.72
N GLU A 94 20.60 1.51 2.98
CA GLU A 94 20.46 0.44 3.98
C GLU A 94 19.39 -0.61 3.56
N GLY A 95 18.36 -0.20 2.85
CA GLY A 95 17.31 -1.08 2.33
C GLY A 95 17.54 -1.52 0.89
N GLY A 96 18.47 -0.92 0.16
CA GLY A 96 18.74 -1.25 -1.24
C GLY A 96 17.60 -0.90 -2.21
N PHE A 97 16.72 0.04 -1.86
CA PHE A 97 15.61 0.51 -2.71
C PHE A 97 15.57 2.03 -2.79
N ASP A 98 14.81 2.57 -3.73
CA ASP A 98 14.57 4.00 -3.83
C ASP A 98 13.26 4.35 -3.09
N ILE A 99 13.16 5.59 -2.59
CA ILE A 99 12.02 6.04 -1.80
C ILE A 99 11.56 7.43 -2.22
N ILE A 100 10.25 7.63 -2.32
CA ILE A 100 9.61 8.94 -2.34
C ILE A 100 8.85 9.08 -1.03
N VAL A 101 9.31 10.00 -0.18
CA VAL A 101 8.71 10.19 1.13
C VAL A 101 7.60 11.23 1.08
N GLY A 102 6.55 11.01 1.87
CA GLY A 102 5.64 12.05 2.29
C GLY A 102 6.34 13.04 3.22
N ARG A 103 5.69 14.13 3.59
CA ARG A 103 6.18 15.05 4.62
C ARG A 103 5.24 15.02 5.82
N SER A 104 5.76 14.52 6.92
CA SER A 104 5.03 14.51 8.19
C SER A 104 4.60 15.94 8.60
N GLY A 105 3.36 16.11 9.04
CA GLY A 105 2.87 17.39 9.58
C GLY A 105 2.40 18.43 8.56
N THR A 106 2.38 18.14 7.27
CA THR A 106 1.83 19.03 6.25
C THR A 106 0.40 18.63 5.85
N GLY A 107 -0.56 18.84 6.74
CA GLY A 107 -1.98 18.49 6.52
C GLY A 107 -2.64 19.04 5.24
N SER A 108 -1.94 19.89 4.47
CA SER A 108 -2.36 20.38 3.16
C SER A 108 -2.41 19.33 2.06
N LEU A 109 -1.74 18.18 2.25
CA LEU A 109 -1.71 17.11 1.25
C LEU A 109 -2.98 16.25 1.28
N ALA A 110 -3.65 16.15 2.42
CA ALA A 110 -4.89 15.38 2.57
C ALA A 110 -6.08 15.98 1.79
N THR A 111 -6.00 17.26 1.38
CA THR A 111 -7.08 18.00 0.72
C THR A 111 -6.82 18.29 -0.75
N LEU A 112 -6.05 17.45 -1.43
CA LEU A 112 -5.74 17.63 -2.85
C LEU A 112 -7.00 17.60 -3.73
N PRO A 113 -7.10 18.52 -4.72
CA PRO A 113 -8.16 18.47 -5.71
C PRO A 113 -8.14 17.12 -6.46
N ALA A 114 -9.34 16.66 -6.85
CA ALA A 114 -9.49 15.38 -7.56
C ALA A 114 -8.62 15.26 -8.80
N GLN A 115 -8.52 16.34 -9.56
CA GLN A 115 -7.72 16.39 -10.78
C GLN A 115 -6.23 16.19 -10.47
N ARG A 116 -5.72 16.82 -9.40
CA ARG A 116 -4.30 16.66 -9.00
C ARG A 116 -4.01 15.25 -8.48
N LEU A 117 -4.96 14.63 -7.76
CA LEU A 117 -4.83 13.23 -7.35
C LEU A 117 -4.78 12.27 -8.55
N ALA A 118 -5.65 12.48 -9.54
CA ALA A 118 -5.65 11.69 -10.77
C ALA A 118 -4.33 11.86 -11.56
N GLN A 119 -3.82 13.10 -11.64
CA GLN A 119 -2.51 13.35 -12.25
C GLN A 119 -1.39 12.64 -11.50
N LEU A 120 -1.37 12.69 -10.16
CA LEU A 120 -0.39 11.98 -9.34
C LEU A 120 -0.43 10.47 -9.59
N GLY A 121 -1.62 9.88 -9.71
CA GLY A 121 -1.78 8.48 -10.09
C GLY A 121 -1.14 8.16 -11.45
N GLY A 122 -1.33 9.02 -12.45
CA GLY A 122 -0.67 8.92 -13.75
C GLY A 122 0.85 9.07 -13.67
N GLU A 123 1.34 10.03 -12.90
CA GLU A 123 2.78 10.25 -12.66
C GLU A 123 3.43 9.03 -11.98
N ILE A 124 2.74 8.37 -11.03
CA ILE A 124 3.20 7.13 -10.38
C ILE A 124 3.37 6.01 -11.43
N VAL A 125 2.39 5.83 -12.32
CA VAL A 125 2.47 4.81 -13.39
C VAL A 125 3.63 5.09 -14.35
N GLU A 126 3.89 6.35 -14.69
CA GLU A 126 5.05 6.73 -15.52
C GLU A 126 6.38 6.46 -14.83
N VAL A 127 6.52 6.84 -13.56
CA VAL A 127 7.73 6.56 -12.78
C VAL A 127 7.93 5.04 -12.60
N ALA A 128 6.86 4.28 -12.43
CA ALA A 128 6.91 2.83 -12.29
C ALA A 128 7.59 2.12 -13.47
N LYS A 129 7.59 2.69 -14.67
CA LYS A 129 8.29 2.14 -15.83
C LYS A 129 9.82 2.04 -15.66
N GLN A 130 10.38 2.75 -14.68
CA GLN A 130 11.82 2.75 -14.38
C GLN A 130 12.21 1.72 -13.32
N TYR A 131 11.24 0.99 -12.77
CA TYR A 131 11.41 0.03 -11.67
C TYR A 131 10.81 -1.32 -12.02
N ASP A 132 11.33 -2.39 -11.40
CA ASP A 132 10.73 -3.72 -11.49
C ASP A 132 9.46 -3.83 -10.62
N LYS A 133 9.47 -3.17 -9.46
CA LYS A 133 8.34 -3.11 -8.52
C LYS A 133 8.23 -1.72 -7.87
N VAL A 134 7.01 -1.25 -7.71
CA VAL A 134 6.69 -0.04 -6.95
C VAL A 134 5.71 -0.42 -5.84
N VAL A 135 6.03 -0.09 -4.60
CA VAL A 135 5.16 -0.30 -3.44
C VAL A 135 4.57 1.04 -3.03
N LEU A 136 3.24 1.15 -3.04
CA LEU A 136 2.51 2.34 -2.57
C LEU A 136 2.03 2.09 -1.14
N ASP A 137 2.60 2.76 -0.15
CA ASP A 137 2.09 2.77 1.23
C ASP A 137 0.93 3.77 1.31
N LEU A 138 -0.30 3.29 1.35
CA LEU A 138 -1.49 4.15 1.36
C LEU A 138 -1.95 4.46 2.78
N GLY A 139 -2.64 5.59 2.96
CA GLY A 139 -3.33 5.91 4.20
C GLY A 139 -4.37 4.85 4.58
N ALA A 140 -4.84 4.89 5.82
CA ALA A 140 -5.90 4.00 6.30
C ALA A 140 -7.29 4.51 5.87
N GLY A 141 -8.22 3.58 5.69
CA GLY A 141 -9.63 3.91 5.43
C GLY A 141 -10.03 3.82 3.97
N LEU A 142 -11.16 4.47 3.67
CA LEU A 142 -11.87 4.38 2.40
C LEU A 142 -12.01 5.74 1.72
N ASP A 143 -11.24 6.72 2.15
CA ASP A 143 -11.35 8.05 1.59
C ASP A 143 -10.96 8.09 0.10
N ARG A 144 -11.27 9.21 -0.54
CA ARG A 144 -11.06 9.39 -1.97
C ARG A 144 -9.59 9.27 -2.35
N THR A 145 -8.68 9.79 -1.53
CA THR A 145 -7.25 9.79 -1.80
C THR A 145 -6.71 8.37 -1.89
N VAL A 146 -7.05 7.55 -0.88
CA VAL A 146 -6.67 6.13 -0.85
C VAL A 146 -7.18 5.39 -2.09
N ARG A 147 -8.47 5.56 -2.45
CA ARG A 147 -9.08 4.88 -3.60
C ARG A 147 -8.47 5.30 -4.93
N VAL A 148 -8.23 6.59 -5.14
CA VAL A 148 -7.64 7.10 -6.39
C VAL A 148 -6.21 6.61 -6.57
N LEU A 149 -5.39 6.61 -5.50
CA LEU A 149 -4.03 6.10 -5.59
C LEU A 149 -3.99 4.57 -5.72
N ALA A 150 -4.87 3.84 -5.02
CA ALA A 150 -4.99 2.39 -5.19
C ALA A 150 -5.38 2.00 -6.63
N ALA A 151 -6.19 2.80 -7.31
CA ALA A 151 -6.60 2.55 -8.70
C ALA A 151 -5.43 2.60 -9.71
N ALA A 152 -4.30 3.21 -9.35
CA ALA A 152 -3.07 3.20 -10.17
C ALA A 152 -2.31 1.86 -10.07
N ALA A 153 -2.61 1.02 -9.09
CA ALA A 153 -1.91 -0.24 -8.86
C ALA A 153 -2.46 -1.40 -9.68
N GLY A 154 -1.57 -2.29 -10.11
CA GLY A 154 -1.91 -3.58 -10.72
C GLY A 154 -2.44 -4.58 -9.70
N THR A 155 -1.89 -4.56 -8.47
CA THR A 155 -2.28 -5.42 -7.34
C THR A 155 -2.47 -4.57 -6.09
N THR A 156 -3.50 -4.86 -5.29
CA THR A 156 -3.70 -4.24 -3.98
C THR A 156 -3.64 -5.30 -2.88
N LEU A 157 -2.68 -5.13 -1.96
CA LEU A 157 -2.57 -5.94 -0.74
C LEU A 157 -3.41 -5.29 0.37
N VAL A 158 -4.48 -5.97 0.76
CA VAL A 158 -5.38 -5.53 1.82
C VAL A 158 -4.89 -6.10 3.15
N ILE A 159 -4.33 -5.22 4.00
CA ILE A 159 -3.80 -5.61 5.31
C ILE A 159 -4.93 -5.65 6.35
N THR A 160 -5.01 -6.76 7.07
CA THR A 160 -5.88 -6.94 8.24
C THR A 160 -5.11 -7.59 9.39
N THR A 161 -5.73 -7.67 10.56
CA THR A 161 -5.21 -8.38 11.75
C THR A 161 -6.29 -9.33 12.29
N PRO A 162 -5.97 -10.24 13.24
CA PRO A 162 -6.97 -11.09 13.89
C PRO A 162 -8.05 -10.34 14.67
N GLU A 163 -7.92 -9.04 14.87
CA GLU A 163 -8.92 -8.22 15.56
C GLU A 163 -10.24 -8.16 14.76
N PRO A 164 -11.43 -8.40 15.41
CA PRO A 164 -12.71 -8.38 14.72
C PRO A 164 -13.02 -7.09 13.96
N THR A 165 -12.65 -5.93 14.54
CA THR A 165 -12.84 -4.63 13.89
C THR A 165 -11.98 -4.48 12.64
N ALA A 166 -10.72 -4.95 12.67
CA ALA A 166 -9.85 -4.90 11.50
C ALA A 166 -10.36 -5.78 10.35
N LEU A 167 -10.96 -6.94 10.68
CA LEU A 167 -11.63 -7.80 9.69
C LEU A 167 -12.83 -7.12 9.04
N THR A 168 -13.68 -6.48 9.84
CA THR A 168 -14.85 -5.73 9.35
C THR A 168 -14.42 -4.60 8.42
N ASP A 169 -13.38 -3.85 8.79
CA ASP A 169 -12.86 -2.74 8.01
C ASP A 169 -12.17 -3.22 6.72
N ALA A 170 -11.46 -4.36 6.76
CA ALA A 170 -10.90 -4.99 5.56
C ALA A 170 -11.99 -5.47 4.60
N TYR A 171 -13.07 -6.06 5.12
CA TYR A 171 -14.24 -6.42 4.32
C TYR A 171 -14.88 -5.19 3.67
N ALA A 172 -15.04 -4.09 4.42
CA ALA A 172 -15.58 -2.85 3.90
C ALA A 172 -14.69 -2.28 2.77
N TYR A 173 -13.36 -2.32 2.94
CA TYR A 173 -12.42 -1.92 1.90
C TYR A 173 -12.58 -2.76 0.62
N ILE A 174 -12.58 -4.08 0.75
CA ILE A 174 -12.78 -5.02 -0.37
C ILE A 174 -14.12 -4.77 -1.06
N LYS A 175 -15.21 -4.60 -0.29
CA LYS A 175 -16.55 -4.34 -0.83
C LYS A 175 -16.60 -3.07 -1.68
N VAL A 176 -16.06 -1.96 -1.17
CA VAL A 176 -16.07 -0.68 -1.88
C VAL A 176 -15.19 -0.74 -3.13
N THR A 177 -13.98 -1.30 -3.01
CA THR A 177 -13.08 -1.43 -4.16
C THR A 177 -13.65 -2.33 -5.24
N ASN A 178 -14.26 -3.47 -4.87
CA ASN A 178 -14.92 -4.37 -5.82
C ASN A 178 -16.15 -3.74 -6.50
N ALA A 179 -16.86 -2.85 -5.80
CA ALA A 179 -17.98 -2.11 -6.40
C ALA A 179 -17.50 -1.04 -7.39
N ASP A 180 -16.42 -0.33 -7.06
CA ASP A 180 -15.81 0.68 -7.94
C ASP A 180 -15.10 0.02 -9.13
N GLU A 181 -14.46 -1.13 -8.91
CA GLU A 181 -13.67 -1.85 -9.90
C GLU A 181 -13.73 -3.38 -9.70
N PRO A 182 -14.70 -4.07 -10.33
CA PRO A 182 -14.88 -5.52 -10.16
C PRO A 182 -13.70 -6.39 -10.62
N ALA A 183 -12.81 -5.86 -11.46
CA ALA A 183 -11.61 -6.55 -11.97
C ALA A 183 -10.34 -6.23 -11.17
N ALA A 184 -10.44 -5.55 -10.00
CA ALA A 184 -9.29 -5.25 -9.18
C ALA A 184 -8.64 -6.54 -8.64
N ASP A 185 -7.32 -6.67 -8.78
CA ASP A 185 -6.54 -7.75 -8.14
C ASP A 185 -6.35 -7.42 -6.65
N LEU A 186 -7.29 -7.88 -5.82
CA LEU A 186 -7.27 -7.72 -4.38
C LEU A 186 -6.72 -8.99 -3.73
N ARG A 187 -5.66 -8.87 -2.93
CA ARG A 187 -5.07 -9.99 -2.20
C ARG A 187 -4.99 -9.64 -0.71
N VAL A 188 -5.18 -10.63 0.16
CA VAL A 188 -5.25 -10.41 1.61
C VAL A 188 -3.90 -10.71 2.27
N ILE A 189 -3.48 -9.85 3.18
CA ILE A 189 -2.40 -10.09 4.14
C ILE A 189 -3.00 -10.08 5.54
N VAL A 190 -2.77 -11.14 6.31
CA VAL A 190 -3.09 -11.14 7.75
C VAL A 190 -1.81 -10.84 8.52
N ASN A 191 -1.74 -9.63 9.07
CA ASN A 191 -0.59 -9.16 9.85
C ASN A 191 -0.82 -9.35 11.36
N MET A 192 0.26 -9.37 12.13
CA MET A 192 0.24 -9.49 13.60
C MET A 192 -0.49 -10.74 14.12
N ALA A 193 -0.50 -11.82 13.37
CA ALA A 193 -1.07 -13.08 13.82
C ALA A 193 -0.20 -13.73 14.92
N GLY A 194 -0.81 -14.32 15.93
CA GLY A 194 -0.07 -15.04 16.98
C GLY A 194 0.54 -16.34 16.48
N SER A 195 0.05 -16.88 15.35
CA SER A 195 0.60 -18.04 14.65
C SER A 195 0.11 -18.07 13.21
N LEU A 196 0.78 -18.85 12.34
CA LEU A 196 0.33 -19.08 10.97
C LEU A 196 -1.10 -19.67 10.93
N ALA A 197 -1.41 -20.59 11.85
CA ALA A 197 -2.74 -21.21 11.96
C ALA A 197 -3.83 -20.19 12.35
N GLU A 198 -3.52 -19.24 13.24
CA GLU A 198 -4.45 -18.15 13.56
C GLU A 198 -4.67 -17.24 12.35
N GLY A 199 -3.60 -16.84 11.67
CA GLY A 199 -3.70 -16.03 10.46
C GLY A 199 -4.53 -16.70 9.37
N GLN A 200 -4.37 -18.00 9.18
CA GLN A 200 -5.17 -18.77 8.23
C GLN A 200 -6.65 -18.80 8.62
N ARG A 201 -6.99 -18.99 9.92
CA ARG A 201 -8.40 -18.93 10.39
C ARG A 201 -9.00 -17.54 10.20
N THR A 202 -8.23 -16.48 10.48
CA THR A 202 -8.61 -15.09 10.26
C THR A 202 -8.95 -14.84 8.80
N TYR A 203 -8.07 -15.26 7.89
CA TYR A 203 -8.32 -15.18 6.45
C TYR A 203 -9.58 -15.93 6.03
N GLN A 204 -9.78 -17.17 6.51
CA GLN A 204 -10.98 -17.96 6.18
C GLN A 204 -12.28 -17.27 6.61
N THR A 205 -12.26 -16.54 7.72
CA THR A 205 -13.42 -15.75 8.18
C THR A 205 -13.73 -14.62 7.20
N LEU A 206 -12.72 -13.87 6.77
CA LEU A 206 -12.87 -12.81 5.78
C LEU A 206 -13.30 -13.36 4.41
N LEU A 207 -12.67 -14.46 3.97
CA LEU A 207 -12.99 -15.12 2.71
C LEU A 207 -14.46 -15.58 2.65
N LYS A 208 -14.97 -16.21 3.72
CA LYS A 208 -16.38 -16.63 3.81
C LYS A 208 -17.34 -15.44 3.65
N ALA A 209 -17.01 -14.29 4.25
CA ALA A 209 -17.81 -13.08 4.11
C ALA A 209 -17.78 -12.55 2.66
N CYS A 210 -16.59 -12.50 2.03
CA CYS A 210 -16.43 -12.08 0.64
C CYS A 210 -17.20 -13.01 -0.32
N GLN A 211 -17.09 -14.32 -0.14
CA GLN A 211 -17.79 -15.31 -0.96
C GLN A 211 -19.32 -15.24 -0.77
N GLY A 212 -19.76 -15.13 0.49
CA GLY A 212 -21.18 -15.09 0.83
C GLY A 212 -21.91 -13.87 0.29
N PHE A 213 -21.32 -12.70 0.44
CA PHE A 213 -21.99 -11.42 0.16
C PHE A 213 -21.52 -10.74 -1.12
N LEU A 214 -20.22 -10.85 -1.48
CA LEU A 214 -19.65 -10.16 -2.63
C LEU A 214 -19.45 -11.06 -3.85
N LYS A 215 -19.53 -12.39 -3.66
CA LYS A 215 -19.30 -13.41 -4.70
C LYS A 215 -17.89 -13.38 -5.31
N ILE A 216 -16.90 -12.95 -4.52
CA ILE A 216 -15.49 -12.94 -4.89
C ILE A 216 -14.67 -13.73 -3.88
N SER A 217 -13.47 -14.14 -4.30
CA SER A 217 -12.54 -14.92 -3.49
C SER A 217 -11.15 -14.31 -3.52
N PRO A 218 -10.90 -13.18 -2.82
CA PRO A 218 -9.59 -12.56 -2.78
C PRO A 218 -8.56 -13.56 -2.21
N PRO A 219 -7.45 -13.87 -2.90
CA PRO A 219 -6.49 -14.86 -2.42
C PRO A 219 -5.70 -14.34 -1.20
N LEU A 220 -5.22 -15.28 -0.37
CA LEU A 220 -4.27 -14.98 0.71
C LEU A 220 -2.87 -14.81 0.12
N ALA A 221 -2.33 -13.59 0.17
CA ALA A 221 -0.95 -13.32 -0.22
C ALA A 221 0.04 -13.69 0.90
N GLY A 222 -0.38 -13.65 2.17
CA GLY A 222 0.45 -14.13 3.26
C GLY A 222 -0.11 -13.88 4.65
N VAL A 223 0.51 -14.56 5.61
CA VAL A 223 0.34 -14.32 7.05
C VAL A 223 1.67 -13.84 7.60
N VAL A 224 1.65 -12.75 8.35
CA VAL A 224 2.82 -12.22 9.04
C VAL A 224 2.59 -12.34 10.54
N ARG A 225 3.46 -13.10 11.21
CA ARG A 225 3.35 -13.35 12.65
C ARG A 225 3.73 -12.10 13.45
N ARG A 226 3.12 -11.97 14.61
CA ARG A 226 3.47 -10.93 15.57
C ARG A 226 4.86 -11.21 16.13
N ASP A 227 5.80 -10.29 15.89
CA ASP A 227 7.19 -10.41 16.30
C ASP A 227 7.63 -9.14 17.05
N LYS A 228 8.23 -9.31 18.24
CA LYS A 228 8.76 -8.20 19.05
C LYS A 228 9.89 -7.45 18.33
N LYS A 229 10.62 -8.12 17.44
CA LYS A 229 11.69 -7.54 16.63
C LYS A 229 11.21 -6.45 15.70
N VAL A 230 9.94 -6.48 15.31
CA VAL A 230 9.30 -5.41 14.53
C VAL A 230 9.30 -4.10 15.32
N ALA A 231 8.81 -4.10 16.56
CA ALA A 231 8.82 -2.91 17.41
C ALA A 231 10.24 -2.43 17.71
N ASP A 232 11.21 -3.36 17.85
CA ASP A 232 12.61 -3.03 18.07
C ASP A 232 13.24 -2.35 16.84
N SER A 233 12.94 -2.82 15.64
CA SER A 233 13.43 -2.22 14.38
C SER A 233 12.87 -0.80 14.17
N ILE A 234 11.57 -0.60 14.41
CA ILE A 234 10.93 0.72 14.32
C ILE A 234 11.55 1.71 15.32
N ARG A 235 11.76 1.29 16.57
CA ARG A 235 12.41 2.15 17.61
C ARG A 235 13.85 2.51 17.26
N LYS A 236 14.56 1.63 16.57
CA LYS A 236 15.93 1.85 16.11
C LYS A 236 15.99 2.58 14.78
N GLN A 237 14.84 2.87 14.17
CA GLN A 237 14.74 3.51 12.85
C GLN A 237 15.59 2.80 11.78
N SER A 238 15.63 1.48 11.84
CA SER A 238 16.41 0.66 10.90
C SER A 238 15.57 -0.53 10.41
N PRO A 239 15.72 -0.97 9.16
CA PRO A 239 14.89 -2.02 8.57
C PRO A 239 15.00 -3.36 9.30
N LEU A 240 13.86 -4.06 9.43
CA LEU A 240 13.82 -5.38 10.08
C LEU A 240 14.82 -6.37 9.47
N LEU A 241 14.89 -6.44 8.14
CA LEU A 241 15.73 -7.41 7.44
C LEU A 241 17.23 -7.13 7.60
N THR A 242 17.61 -5.89 7.93
CA THR A 242 19.00 -5.54 8.31
C THR A 242 19.31 -6.00 9.72
N LEU A 243 18.44 -5.66 10.69
CA LEU A 243 18.70 -5.94 12.11
C LEU A 243 18.43 -7.39 12.53
N PHE A 244 17.37 -7.99 11.95
CA PHE A 244 16.85 -9.29 12.37
C PHE A 244 16.42 -10.15 11.18
N PRO A 245 17.34 -10.49 10.25
CA PRO A 245 16.99 -11.16 8.98
C PRO A 245 16.38 -12.55 9.15
N THR A 246 16.60 -13.20 10.28
CA THR A 246 16.09 -14.55 10.59
C THR A 246 14.87 -14.54 11.50
N SER A 247 14.29 -13.36 11.81
CA SER A 247 13.09 -13.26 12.62
C SER A 247 11.87 -13.86 11.91
N GLU A 248 10.86 -14.29 12.69
CA GLU A 248 9.65 -14.89 12.11
C GLU A 248 8.95 -13.95 11.14
N ALA A 249 8.82 -12.66 11.49
CA ALA A 249 8.22 -11.67 10.61
C ALA A 249 9.06 -11.44 9.33
N ALA A 250 10.38 -11.52 9.40
CA ALA A 250 11.25 -11.42 8.23
C ALA A 250 11.02 -12.59 7.26
N GLN A 251 11.01 -13.82 7.75
CA GLN A 251 10.74 -15.02 6.96
C GLN A 251 9.33 -14.99 6.34
N ASP A 252 8.34 -14.51 7.09
CA ASP A 252 6.96 -14.41 6.61
C ASP A 252 6.85 -13.41 5.44
N ILE A 253 7.55 -12.26 5.51
CA ILE A 253 7.59 -11.27 4.42
C ILE A 253 8.35 -11.83 3.21
N GLU A 254 9.46 -12.55 3.39
CA GLU A 254 10.16 -13.20 2.27
C GLU A 254 9.23 -14.19 1.55
N GLY A 255 8.44 -14.99 2.29
CA GLY A 255 7.43 -15.86 1.70
C GLY A 255 6.27 -15.11 1.01
N VAL A 256 5.97 -13.86 1.38
CA VAL A 256 5.05 -13.00 0.61
C VAL A 256 5.68 -12.59 -0.71
N VAL A 257 6.97 -12.19 -0.70
CA VAL A 257 7.70 -11.81 -1.92
C VAL A 257 7.75 -12.96 -2.91
N ASP A 258 8.06 -14.18 -2.47
CA ASP A 258 8.10 -15.36 -3.35
C ASP A 258 6.78 -15.51 -4.10
N ARG A 259 5.65 -15.48 -3.40
CA ARG A 259 4.31 -15.56 -4.00
C ARG A 259 3.97 -14.40 -4.94
N LEU A 260 4.49 -13.21 -4.70
CA LEU A 260 4.27 -12.04 -5.56
C LEU A 260 5.15 -12.06 -6.81
N LEU A 261 6.24 -12.82 -6.81
CA LEU A 261 7.15 -12.96 -7.96
C LEU A 261 6.81 -14.16 -8.84
N GLU A 262 6.07 -15.15 -8.33
CA GLU A 262 5.59 -16.32 -9.09
C GLU A 262 4.39 -16.01 -9.99
N THR A 263 3.72 -14.88 -9.78
CA THR A 263 2.55 -14.39 -10.54
C THR A 263 2.92 -13.29 -11.50
#